data_f24b3b1e56618ad9c247186225464e5f
#
_entry.id   f24b3b1e56618ad9c247186225464e5f
#
_cell.length_a   1.000
_cell.length_b   1.000
_cell.length_c   1.000
_cell.angle_alpha   90.00
_cell.angle_beta   90.00
_cell.angle_gamma   90.00
#
_symmetry.space_group_name_H-M   'P 1'
#
loop_
_entity.id
_entity.type
_entity.pdbx_description
1 polymer ?
#
loop_
_entity_poly.entity_id
_entity_poly.type
_entity_poly.pdbx_seq_one_letter_code
_entity_poly.pdbx_strand_id
1 'polypeptide(L)'
;GGAVFNEGSADVDFRVETNGDTHAFFVDGGDGYVSINGGVSSPQLRALPGGESNGLQIKGNSASSASIGITRHTADAPGPALRFLKSRNTTVNSFTIVNDNDVIGAMEFCADDGTDYGTEGASIRAQINGTPGANDMPTELIFATTADGAASVTDRMKILANGNIDLAGNLLMNAN
;
A
#
# COMPACT_ATOMS: atom_id res chain seq x y z
N GLY A 1 -34.85 -1.30 1.31
CA GLY A 1 -33.98 -2.28 1.98
C GLY A 1 -32.97 -2.82 0.99
N GLY A 2 -31.73 -3.04 1.41
CA GLY A 2 -30.66 -3.66 0.64
C GLY A 2 -30.54 -5.15 0.98
N ALA A 3 -29.75 -5.88 0.19
CA ALA A 3 -29.31 -7.22 0.55
C ALA A 3 -28.16 -7.10 1.56
N VAL A 4 -28.21 -7.83 2.66
CA VAL A 4 -27.14 -7.98 3.64
C VAL A 4 -26.67 -9.43 3.57
N PHE A 5 -25.37 -9.61 3.41
CA PHE A 5 -24.73 -10.91 3.46
C PHE A 5 -23.97 -11.01 4.77
N ASN A 6 -24.09 -12.14 5.50
CA ASN A 6 -23.41 -12.39 6.76
C ASN A 6 -23.81 -11.42 7.91
N GLU A 7 -25.09 -11.07 8.04
CA GLU A 7 -25.60 -10.17 9.10
C GLU A 7 -25.33 -10.69 10.52
N GLY A 8 -25.20 -12.00 10.68
CA GLY A 8 -24.92 -12.66 11.95
C GLY A 8 -23.45 -12.65 12.37
N SER A 9 -22.54 -12.01 11.64
CA SER A 9 -21.09 -11.97 11.92
C SER A 9 -20.46 -13.38 12.09
N ALA A 10 -20.96 -14.36 11.35
CA ALA A 10 -20.37 -15.69 11.29
C ALA A 10 -19.16 -15.70 10.33
N ASP A 11 -18.29 -16.69 10.46
CA ASP A 11 -17.23 -16.95 9.48
C ASP A 11 -17.85 -17.58 8.22
N VAL A 12 -18.47 -16.73 7.39
CA VAL A 12 -19.13 -17.09 6.13
C VAL A 12 -18.67 -16.15 5.05
N ASP A 13 -18.05 -16.74 4.03
CA ASP A 13 -17.51 -16.01 2.89
C ASP A 13 -18.60 -15.58 1.91
N PHE A 14 -18.37 -14.43 1.25
CA PHE A 14 -19.10 -14.06 0.05
C PHE A 14 -18.18 -14.17 -1.17
N ARG A 15 -18.59 -14.91 -2.18
CA ARG A 15 -17.81 -15.07 -3.41
C ARG A 15 -18.65 -14.99 -4.67
N VAL A 16 -18.02 -14.50 -5.75
CA VAL A 16 -18.50 -14.56 -7.11
C VAL A 16 -17.52 -15.42 -7.90
N GLU A 17 -18.06 -16.43 -8.60
CA GLU A 17 -17.29 -17.35 -9.43
C GLU A 17 -17.46 -17.03 -10.91
N THR A 18 -16.47 -17.36 -11.71
CA THR A 18 -16.53 -17.41 -13.15
C THR A 18 -16.23 -18.82 -13.65
N ASN A 19 -16.36 -19.08 -14.96
CA ASN A 19 -16.09 -20.41 -15.53
C ASN A 19 -14.63 -20.88 -15.35
N GLY A 20 -13.70 -20.00 -15.02
CA GLY A 20 -12.27 -20.30 -14.85
C GLY A 20 -11.69 -19.89 -13.50
N ASP A 21 -12.46 -19.20 -12.66
CA ASP A 21 -11.99 -18.71 -11.36
C ASP A 21 -13.10 -18.83 -10.31
N THR A 22 -12.84 -19.62 -9.27
CA THR A 22 -13.76 -19.85 -8.15
C THR A 22 -13.77 -18.70 -7.15
N HIS A 23 -12.87 -17.72 -7.27
CA HIS A 23 -12.72 -16.55 -6.39
C HIS A 23 -12.49 -15.27 -7.22
N ALA A 24 -13.26 -15.08 -8.29
CA ALA A 24 -13.17 -13.88 -9.13
C ALA A 24 -13.42 -12.59 -8.34
N PHE A 25 -14.34 -12.62 -7.39
CA PHE A 25 -14.47 -11.65 -6.30
C PHE A 25 -14.76 -12.40 -5.00
N PHE A 26 -14.04 -12.11 -3.96
CA PHE A 26 -14.11 -12.83 -2.70
C PHE A 26 -14.02 -11.87 -1.52
N VAL A 27 -14.90 -12.05 -0.54
CA VAL A 27 -14.86 -11.40 0.76
C VAL A 27 -14.78 -12.49 1.81
N ASP A 28 -13.69 -12.52 2.55
CA ASP A 28 -13.46 -13.46 3.64
C ASP A 28 -14.22 -13.02 4.90
N GLY A 29 -15.07 -13.90 5.42
CA GLY A 29 -15.88 -13.62 6.60
C GLY A 29 -15.14 -13.77 7.92
N GLY A 30 -14.04 -14.54 7.94
CA GLY A 30 -13.22 -14.76 9.13
C GLY A 30 -12.11 -13.72 9.27
N ASP A 31 -11.34 -13.53 8.23
CA ASP A 31 -10.14 -12.67 8.22
C ASP A 31 -10.41 -11.22 7.75
N GLY A 32 -11.57 -10.97 7.14
CA GLY A 32 -12.06 -9.62 6.79
C GLY A 32 -11.34 -8.94 5.62
N TYR A 33 -10.79 -9.69 4.66
CA TYR A 33 -10.16 -9.13 3.47
C TYR A 33 -11.02 -9.30 2.20
N VAL A 34 -10.68 -8.52 1.17
CA VAL A 34 -11.30 -8.59 -0.15
C VAL A 34 -10.24 -9.00 -1.17
N SER A 35 -10.57 -9.96 -2.05
CA SER A 35 -9.70 -10.38 -3.14
C SER A 35 -10.42 -10.31 -4.49
N ILE A 36 -9.67 -9.93 -5.52
CA ILE A 36 -10.10 -9.97 -6.91
C ILE A 36 -9.13 -10.89 -7.67
N ASN A 37 -9.65 -11.87 -8.42
CA ASN A 37 -8.87 -12.84 -9.17
C ASN A 37 -7.99 -13.75 -8.28
N GLY A 38 -8.47 -14.10 -7.10
CA GLY A 38 -7.69 -14.84 -6.10
C GLY A 38 -7.35 -16.29 -6.45
N GLY A 39 -8.19 -16.98 -7.23
CA GLY A 39 -7.97 -18.34 -7.76
C GLY A 39 -7.86 -19.47 -6.74
N VAL A 40 -7.91 -19.18 -5.43
CA VAL A 40 -7.69 -20.16 -4.35
C VAL A 40 -8.53 -19.84 -3.11
N SER A 41 -8.83 -20.86 -2.30
CA SER A 41 -9.63 -20.75 -1.07
C SER A 41 -8.94 -20.06 0.11
N SER A 42 -7.69 -19.66 -0.02
CA SER A 42 -6.97 -18.82 0.94
C SER A 42 -6.13 -17.81 0.16
N PRO A 43 -6.74 -16.70 -0.28
CA PRO A 43 -6.11 -15.78 -1.22
C PRO A 43 -5.09 -14.83 -0.59
N GLN A 44 -4.75 -14.99 0.66
CA GLN A 44 -3.79 -14.11 1.33
C GLN A 44 -2.40 -14.19 0.69
N LEU A 45 -1.80 -13.05 0.42
CA LEU A 45 -0.37 -12.97 0.22
C LEU A 45 0.29 -13.31 1.56
N ARG A 46 0.97 -14.45 1.62
CA ARG A 46 1.76 -14.82 2.78
C ARG A 46 3.08 -14.07 2.78
N ALA A 47 3.53 -13.76 3.99
CA ALA A 47 4.85 -13.17 4.24
C ALA A 47 5.10 -11.88 3.43
N LEU A 48 4.29 -10.87 3.68
CA LEU A 48 4.64 -9.49 3.38
C LEU A 48 5.67 -8.96 4.38
N PRO A 49 6.42 -7.89 4.05
CA PRO A 49 7.25 -7.20 5.02
C PRO A 49 6.45 -6.90 6.29
N GLY A 50 6.98 -7.29 7.46
CA GLY A 50 6.28 -7.14 8.73
C GLY A 50 5.26 -8.24 9.07
N GLY A 51 5.04 -9.26 8.22
CA GLY A 51 4.09 -10.36 8.45
C GLY A 51 2.62 -9.97 8.29
N GLU A 52 2.36 -8.86 7.64
CA GLU A 52 1.02 -8.28 7.44
C GLU A 52 0.26 -8.96 6.28
N SER A 53 -1.05 -8.76 6.23
CA SER A 53 -1.92 -9.17 5.10
C SER A 53 -2.58 -7.94 4.49
N ASN A 54 -2.75 -7.93 3.16
CA ASN A 54 -3.45 -6.84 2.49
C ASN A 54 -4.98 -6.95 2.67
N GLY A 55 -5.64 -5.84 3.01
CA GLY A 55 -7.09 -5.75 3.07
C GLY A 55 -7.78 -5.89 1.71
N LEU A 56 -7.14 -5.44 0.64
CA LEU A 56 -7.58 -5.65 -0.75
C LEU A 56 -6.43 -6.23 -1.56
N GLN A 57 -6.67 -7.34 -2.24
CA GLN A 57 -5.70 -8.01 -3.09
C GLN A 57 -6.24 -8.15 -4.52
N ILE A 58 -5.43 -7.77 -5.52
CA ILE A 58 -5.71 -8.00 -6.94
C ILE A 58 -4.61 -8.91 -7.48
N LYS A 59 -4.98 -10.10 -7.92
CA LYS A 59 -4.05 -11.11 -8.43
C LYS A 59 -4.32 -11.38 -9.91
N GLY A 60 -3.29 -11.69 -10.65
CA GLY A 60 -3.44 -12.04 -12.06
C GLY A 60 -2.15 -12.55 -12.66
N ASN A 61 -2.26 -13.24 -13.79
CA ASN A 61 -1.14 -13.79 -14.54
C ASN A 61 -0.84 -12.97 -15.82
N SER A 62 -1.46 -11.81 -15.96
CA SER A 62 -1.23 -10.87 -17.04
C SER A 62 -1.24 -9.43 -16.53
N ALA A 63 -0.63 -8.51 -17.26
CA ALA A 63 -0.60 -7.10 -16.88
C ALA A 63 -2.01 -6.48 -16.76
N SER A 64 -2.97 -6.92 -17.59
CA SER A 64 -4.35 -6.42 -17.55
C SER A 64 -5.17 -6.98 -16.38
N SER A 65 -4.87 -8.19 -15.90
CA SER A 65 -5.60 -8.82 -14.79
C SER A 65 -5.04 -8.45 -13.41
N ALA A 66 -3.84 -7.84 -13.33
CA ALA A 66 -3.17 -7.43 -12.11
C ALA A 66 -2.88 -5.91 -12.12
N SER A 67 -3.90 -5.10 -12.40
CA SER A 67 -3.75 -3.65 -12.51
C SER A 67 -4.92 -2.89 -11.87
N ILE A 68 -4.64 -1.65 -11.42
CA ILE A 68 -5.64 -0.70 -10.94
C ILE A 68 -5.62 0.52 -11.85
N GLY A 69 -6.73 0.82 -12.51
CA GLY A 69 -6.93 2.03 -13.29
C GLY A 69 -7.84 3.02 -12.55
N ILE A 70 -7.38 4.24 -12.35
CA ILE A 70 -8.16 5.33 -11.74
C ILE A 70 -8.33 6.44 -12.78
N THR A 71 -9.53 6.60 -13.33
CA THR A 71 -9.79 7.56 -14.40
C THR A 71 -10.87 8.55 -14.01
N ARG A 72 -10.65 9.84 -14.32
CA ARG A 72 -11.64 10.91 -14.17
C ARG A 72 -11.83 11.60 -15.51
N HIS A 73 -13.08 11.71 -15.95
CA HIS A 73 -13.48 12.45 -17.15
C HIS A 73 -14.16 13.76 -16.73
N THR A 74 -13.48 14.87 -16.90
CA THR A 74 -14.00 16.21 -16.55
C THR A 74 -13.25 17.30 -17.31
N ALA A 75 -13.88 18.45 -17.47
CA ALA A 75 -13.27 19.61 -18.11
C ALA A 75 -12.51 20.52 -17.14
N ASP A 76 -12.56 20.26 -15.83
CA ASP A 76 -11.84 21.03 -14.81
C ASP A 76 -10.38 20.52 -14.63
N ALA A 77 -9.57 21.31 -13.91
CA ALA A 77 -8.14 21.02 -13.77
C ALA A 77 -7.76 19.83 -12.87
N PRO A 78 -8.51 19.46 -11.78
CA PRO A 78 -8.09 18.36 -10.91
C PRO A 78 -8.16 16.99 -11.57
N GLY A 79 -7.14 16.13 -11.32
CA GLY A 79 -7.07 14.73 -11.76
C GLY A 79 -7.60 13.73 -10.71
N PRO A 80 -7.61 12.42 -11.04
CA PRO A 80 -7.83 11.37 -10.05
C PRO A 80 -6.67 11.32 -9.06
N ALA A 81 -6.88 10.71 -7.90
CA ALA A 81 -5.86 10.59 -6.88
C ALA A 81 -5.97 9.25 -6.12
N LEU A 82 -4.83 8.65 -5.79
CA LEU A 82 -4.69 7.66 -4.74
C LEU A 82 -4.27 8.40 -3.45
N ARG A 83 -5.03 8.22 -2.37
CA ARG A 83 -4.80 8.92 -1.10
C ARG A 83 -4.47 7.95 0.02
N PHE A 84 -3.34 8.17 0.69
CA PHE A 84 -2.98 7.53 1.94
C PHE A 84 -3.31 8.49 3.08
N LEU A 85 -4.04 8.03 4.08
CA LEU A 85 -4.52 8.85 5.19
C LEU A 85 -4.17 8.18 6.51
N LYS A 86 -3.50 8.88 7.42
CA LYS A 86 -3.02 8.37 8.70
C LYS A 86 -3.59 9.19 9.87
N SER A 87 -4.11 8.51 10.87
CA SER A 87 -4.45 9.06 12.19
C SER A 87 -3.85 8.15 13.27
N ARG A 88 -3.50 8.69 14.42
CA ARG A 88 -3.12 7.92 15.61
C ARG A 88 -4.32 7.51 16.47
N ASN A 89 -5.53 7.83 16.05
CA ASN A 89 -6.72 7.38 16.77
C ASN A 89 -7.00 5.90 16.49
N THR A 90 -7.29 5.14 17.52
CA THR A 90 -7.65 3.70 17.42
C THR A 90 -9.12 3.49 17.05
N THR A 91 -9.94 4.53 17.13
CA THR A 91 -11.34 4.50 16.70
C THR A 91 -11.47 4.99 15.28
N VAL A 92 -12.01 4.17 14.38
CA VAL A 92 -12.24 4.52 12.97
C VAL A 92 -13.11 5.78 12.89
N ASN A 93 -12.79 6.67 11.94
CA ASN A 93 -13.43 7.99 11.73
C ASN A 93 -13.23 9.00 12.88
N SER A 94 -12.34 8.72 13.83
CA SER A 94 -11.88 9.68 14.84
C SER A 94 -10.46 10.16 14.49
N PHE A 95 -10.09 11.33 15.00
CA PHE A 95 -8.85 12.00 14.64
C PHE A 95 -7.96 12.21 15.85
N THR A 96 -6.71 11.81 15.73
CA THR A 96 -5.61 12.13 16.67
C THR A 96 -4.40 12.48 15.83
N ILE A 97 -3.75 13.57 16.18
CA ILE A 97 -2.58 14.08 15.46
C ILE A 97 -1.48 13.03 15.40
N VAL A 98 -0.80 12.97 14.27
CA VAL A 98 0.40 12.16 14.05
C VAL A 98 1.59 12.78 14.80
N ASN A 99 2.65 12.02 14.99
CA ASN A 99 3.89 12.47 15.63
C ASN A 99 5.03 12.51 14.62
N ASP A 100 6.13 13.14 15.03
CA ASP A 100 7.40 13.05 14.31
C ASP A 100 7.79 11.59 14.04
N ASN A 101 8.31 11.31 12.86
CA ASN A 101 8.66 9.98 12.34
C ASN A 101 7.47 9.02 12.05
N ASP A 102 6.22 9.46 12.16
CA ASP A 102 5.09 8.65 11.67
C ASP A 102 5.09 8.54 10.15
N VAL A 103 5.01 7.33 9.62
CA VAL A 103 4.77 7.10 8.19
C VAL A 103 3.30 7.37 7.87
N ILE A 104 3.06 8.27 6.92
CA ILE A 104 1.71 8.63 6.43
C ILE A 104 1.19 7.56 5.50
N GLY A 105 2.04 7.05 4.63
CA GLY A 105 1.77 5.99 3.68
C GLY A 105 2.99 5.65 2.84
N ALA A 106 2.98 4.46 2.25
CA ALA A 106 4.07 3.94 1.45
C ALA A 106 3.55 3.24 0.19
N MET A 107 4.37 3.25 -0.86
CA MET A 107 4.31 2.31 -1.98
C MET A 107 5.53 1.40 -1.88
N GLU A 108 5.30 0.11 -1.66
CA GLU A 108 6.33 -0.90 -1.48
C GLU A 108 6.42 -1.80 -2.72
N PHE A 109 7.63 -2.11 -3.13
CA PHE A 109 7.94 -2.98 -4.27
C PHE A 109 8.64 -4.22 -3.73
N CYS A 110 7.89 -5.31 -3.61
CA CYS A 110 8.36 -6.60 -3.12
C CYS A 110 8.40 -7.60 -4.27
N ALA A 111 9.43 -8.42 -4.32
CA ALA A 111 9.57 -9.49 -5.29
C ALA A 111 9.71 -10.83 -4.57
N ASP A 112 9.24 -11.90 -5.24
CA ASP A 112 9.44 -13.26 -4.76
C ASP A 112 10.92 -13.62 -4.83
N ASP A 113 11.52 -13.95 -3.69
CA ASP A 113 12.92 -14.36 -3.58
C ASP A 113 13.12 -15.88 -3.73
N GLY A 114 12.05 -16.60 -4.10
CA GLY A 114 11.99 -18.06 -4.16
C GLY A 114 11.44 -18.69 -2.90
N THR A 115 11.14 -17.90 -1.87
CA THR A 115 10.53 -18.31 -0.60
C THR A 115 9.19 -17.60 -0.38
N ASP A 116 9.17 -16.26 -0.49
CA ASP A 116 8.01 -15.42 -0.29
C ASP A 116 8.24 -13.96 -0.76
N TYR A 117 7.31 -13.05 -0.42
CA TYR A 117 7.39 -11.61 -0.68
C TYR A 117 7.83 -10.81 0.56
N GLY A 118 8.42 -11.44 1.56
CA GLY A 118 8.76 -10.84 2.85
C GLY A 118 9.90 -9.83 2.82
N THR A 119 10.63 -9.74 1.69
CA THR A 119 11.73 -8.80 1.52
C THR A 119 11.34 -7.64 0.62
N GLU A 120 11.35 -6.43 1.17
CA GLU A 120 11.13 -5.20 0.42
C GLU A 120 12.36 -4.88 -0.45
N GLY A 121 12.16 -4.79 -1.78
CA GLY A 121 13.20 -4.43 -2.73
C GLY A 121 13.40 -2.91 -2.87
N ALA A 122 12.30 -2.15 -2.83
CA ALA A 122 12.31 -0.68 -2.89
C ALA A 122 11.03 -0.11 -2.30
N SER A 123 11.05 1.18 -1.90
CA SER A 123 9.85 1.93 -1.53
C SER A 123 9.91 3.42 -1.82
N ILE A 124 8.71 4.00 -1.90
CA ILE A 124 8.48 5.45 -1.84
C ILE A 124 7.52 5.67 -0.67
N ARG A 125 7.93 6.45 0.34
CA ARG A 125 7.09 6.73 1.51
C ARG A 125 7.09 8.20 1.89
N ALA A 126 5.95 8.66 2.43
CA ALA A 126 5.84 9.96 3.07
C ALA A 126 5.89 9.77 4.58
N GLN A 127 6.71 10.57 5.28
CA GLN A 127 6.94 10.48 6.72
C GLN A 127 6.91 11.87 7.34
N ILE A 128 6.40 11.98 8.55
CA ILE A 128 6.44 13.23 9.32
C ILE A 128 7.91 13.52 9.68
N ASN A 129 8.34 14.76 9.43
CA ASN A 129 9.69 15.24 9.72
C ASN A 129 9.60 16.59 10.45
N GLY A 130 9.39 16.53 11.75
CA GLY A 130 9.22 17.66 12.65
C GLY A 130 7.98 17.57 13.53
N THR A 131 7.55 18.69 14.09
CA THR A 131 6.39 18.75 15.00
C THR A 131 5.14 19.16 14.22
N PRO A 132 4.18 18.24 13.97
CA PRO A 132 2.94 18.58 13.28
C PRO A 132 1.99 19.41 14.18
N GLY A 133 1.13 20.22 13.56
CA GLY A 133 0.17 21.07 14.21
C GLY A 133 -1.13 21.24 13.41
N ALA A 134 -2.05 22.05 13.89
CA ALA A 134 -3.26 22.38 13.15
C ALA A 134 -2.92 23.13 11.87
N ASN A 135 -3.26 22.54 10.69
CA ASN A 135 -2.89 23.04 9.37
C ASN A 135 -1.37 23.12 9.10
N ASP A 136 -0.58 22.39 9.88
CA ASP A 136 0.87 22.31 9.76
C ASP A 136 1.28 20.82 9.75
N MET A 137 1.86 20.37 8.63
CA MET A 137 2.20 18.97 8.40
C MET A 137 3.60 18.87 7.78
N PRO A 138 4.68 19.08 8.59
CA PRO A 138 6.03 18.95 8.10
C PRO A 138 6.30 17.50 7.67
N THR A 139 6.61 17.29 6.41
CA THR A 139 6.69 15.95 5.80
C THR A 139 7.93 15.84 4.93
N GLU A 140 8.60 14.70 4.99
CA GLU A 140 9.62 14.31 4.01
C GLU A 140 9.10 13.21 3.10
N LEU A 141 9.53 13.22 1.84
CA LEU A 141 9.31 12.15 0.88
C LEU A 141 10.61 11.37 0.70
N ILE A 142 10.55 10.05 0.89
CA ILE A 142 11.72 9.18 0.97
C ILE A 142 11.66 8.15 -0.16
N PHE A 143 12.79 7.95 -0.85
CA PHE A 143 13.04 6.89 -1.80
C PHE A 143 14.09 5.94 -1.21
N ALA A 144 13.75 4.67 -1.13
CA ALA A 144 14.59 3.65 -0.53
C ALA A 144 14.78 2.45 -1.46
N THR A 145 15.94 1.80 -1.37
CA THR A 145 16.24 0.55 -2.10
C THR A 145 17.05 -0.40 -1.24
N THR A 146 16.90 -1.71 -1.49
CA THR A 146 17.70 -2.76 -0.87
C THR A 146 18.98 -2.96 -1.67
N ALA A 147 20.12 -3.01 -1.00
CA ALA A 147 21.41 -3.30 -1.61
C ALA A 147 21.57 -4.81 -1.86
N ASP A 148 22.44 -5.18 -2.79
CA ASP A 148 22.82 -6.58 -3.01
C ASP A 148 23.36 -7.20 -1.69
N GLY A 149 22.85 -8.39 -1.34
CA GLY A 149 23.16 -9.08 -0.10
C GLY A 149 22.46 -8.54 1.17
N ALA A 150 21.61 -7.50 1.08
CA ALA A 150 20.84 -6.97 2.21
C ALA A 150 19.40 -7.52 2.23
N ALA A 151 18.77 -7.52 3.41
CA ALA A 151 17.40 -7.97 3.64
C ALA A 151 16.43 -6.80 3.94
N SER A 152 16.88 -5.55 3.86
CA SER A 152 16.06 -4.37 4.15
C SER A 152 16.47 -3.16 3.32
N VAL A 153 15.51 -2.29 3.06
CA VAL A 153 15.73 -1.02 2.34
C VAL A 153 16.63 -0.07 3.13
N THR A 154 17.37 0.74 2.39
CA THR A 154 18.13 1.88 2.90
C THR A 154 17.65 3.12 2.16
N ASP A 155 17.41 4.21 2.89
CA ASP A 155 17.06 5.51 2.31
C ASP A 155 18.17 5.97 1.35
N ARG A 156 17.79 6.36 0.13
CA ARG A 156 18.71 6.81 -0.91
C ARG A 156 18.58 8.29 -1.22
N MET A 157 17.34 8.78 -1.22
CA MET A 157 17.02 10.17 -1.45
C MET A 157 15.87 10.59 -0.55
N LYS A 158 15.94 11.81 -0.01
CA LYS A 158 14.88 12.45 0.75
C LYS A 158 14.62 13.86 0.20
N ILE A 159 13.34 14.20 0.08
CA ILE A 159 12.91 15.58 -0.06
C ILE A 159 12.42 16.01 1.31
N LEU A 160 13.18 16.88 1.99
CA LEU A 160 12.90 17.28 3.35
C LEU A 160 11.76 18.30 3.45
N ALA A 161 11.18 18.49 4.63
CA ALA A 161 10.10 19.46 4.89
C ALA A 161 10.47 20.90 4.50
N ASN A 162 11.75 21.27 4.51
CA ASN A 162 12.25 22.59 4.08
C ASN A 162 12.51 22.69 2.57
N GLY A 163 12.22 21.63 1.80
CA GLY A 163 12.42 21.54 0.36
C GLY A 163 13.83 21.15 -0.10
N ASN A 164 14.78 20.96 0.81
CA ASN A 164 16.11 20.45 0.45
C ASN A 164 16.04 18.98 0.03
N ILE A 165 16.96 18.60 -0.87
CA ILE A 165 17.16 17.20 -1.26
C ILE A 165 18.41 16.69 -0.56
N ASP A 166 18.24 15.59 0.19
CA ASP A 166 19.32 14.84 0.81
C ASP A 166 19.56 13.54 0.04
N LEU A 167 20.81 13.26 -0.33
CA LEU A 167 21.22 12.06 -1.05
C LEU A 167 22.20 11.25 -0.19
N ALA A 168 21.82 10.01 0.13
CA ALA A 168 22.70 9.07 0.81
C ALA A 168 23.69 8.43 -0.17
N GLY A 169 24.64 9.18 -0.68
CA GLY A 169 25.64 8.75 -1.66
C GLY A 169 25.98 9.84 -2.67
N ASN A 170 26.73 9.48 -3.70
CA ASN A 170 27.15 10.42 -4.73
C ASN A 170 26.09 10.54 -5.84
N LEU A 171 25.76 11.77 -6.21
CA LEU A 171 25.05 12.03 -7.45
C LEU A 171 26.03 11.84 -8.63
N LEU A 172 25.86 10.75 -9.39
CA LEU A 172 26.62 10.53 -10.62
C LEU A 172 25.94 11.30 -11.76
N MET A 173 26.50 12.43 -12.14
CA MET A 173 26.11 13.15 -13.35
C MET A 173 27.03 12.71 -14.47
N ASN A 174 26.51 11.91 -15.44
CA ASN A 174 27.24 11.60 -16.66
C ASN A 174 27.25 12.86 -17.52
N ALA A 175 28.41 13.49 -17.64
CA ALA A 175 28.65 14.48 -18.71
C ALA A 175 28.81 13.72 -20.05
N ASN A 176 27.84 13.92 -20.97
CA ASN A 176 28.04 13.54 -22.38
C ASN A 176 28.99 14.51 -23.05
#